data_e282aa7d3279de71b5f983c437831596
#
_entry.id   e282aa7d3279de71b5f983c437831596
#
_cell.length_a   1.000
_cell.length_b   1.000
_cell.length_c   1.000
_cell.angle_alpha   90.00
_cell.angle_beta   90.00
_cell.angle_gamma   90.00
#
_symmetry.space_group_name_H-M   'P 1'
#
loop_
_entity.id
_entity.type
_entity.pdbx_description
1 polymer ?
#
loop_
_entity_poly.entity_id
_entity_poly.type
_entity_poly.pdbx_seq_one_letter_code
_entity_poly.pdbx_strand_id
1 'polypeptide(L)'
;DLALTGFDDDELARLTIEQTEGLTDPDDVPEPQAEAVSVLGDVWLLGRHRLVCGDSTTVEAVDACLAGVKPHLMVTDPPYGVNYDPGWRQRVGINNSERMGVVLNDDQADWREAWALFPGEVAYVWHGGMHAAVVAASLEACDFVIRAQIIWAKESLVMGRGHYHWQHEPCWYAVRKSGTGHWSGDRKQTTLWPIATRGEAAADDATVHSTQKPVECMRRPIENNSSPGQAVYEPFSG
;
A
#
# COMPACT_ATOMS: atom_id res chain seq x y z
N ASP A 1 7.21 -34.47 -12.27
CA ASP A 1 6.08 -35.42 -12.22
C ASP A 1 5.29 -35.16 -10.94
N LEU A 2 4.13 -34.46 -11.07
CA LEU A 2 3.29 -34.04 -9.94
C LEU A 2 2.72 -35.23 -9.15
N ALA A 3 2.61 -36.41 -9.79
CA ALA A 3 2.15 -37.62 -9.12
C ALA A 3 3.07 -38.12 -7.98
N LEU A 4 4.30 -37.59 -7.89
CA LEU A 4 5.26 -37.92 -6.84
C LEU A 4 5.14 -37.03 -5.60
N THR A 5 4.28 -36.00 -5.62
CA THR A 5 4.14 -35.02 -4.52
C THR A 5 3.25 -35.52 -3.38
N GLY A 6 2.44 -36.58 -3.65
CA GLY A 6 1.49 -37.13 -2.66
C GLY A 6 0.20 -36.32 -2.49
N PHE A 7 0.01 -35.25 -3.28
CA PHE A 7 -1.24 -34.49 -3.33
C PHE A 7 -2.19 -35.14 -4.33
N ASP A 8 -3.49 -35.16 -4.02
CA ASP A 8 -4.52 -35.53 -4.99
C ASP A 8 -4.84 -34.39 -5.97
N ASP A 9 -5.59 -34.71 -7.05
CA ASP A 9 -5.89 -33.75 -8.11
C ASP A 9 -6.73 -32.54 -7.60
N ASP A 10 -7.57 -32.74 -6.59
CA ASP A 10 -8.36 -31.66 -5.97
C ASP A 10 -7.49 -30.77 -5.07
N GLU A 11 -6.51 -31.34 -4.41
CA GLU A 11 -5.52 -30.60 -3.61
C GLU A 11 -4.60 -29.78 -4.53
N LEU A 12 -4.14 -30.37 -5.63
CA LEU A 12 -3.35 -29.68 -6.64
C LEU A 12 -4.14 -28.56 -7.32
N ALA A 13 -5.43 -28.76 -7.63
CA ALA A 13 -6.29 -27.73 -8.19
C ALA A 13 -6.50 -26.55 -7.24
N ARG A 14 -6.51 -26.79 -5.92
CA ARG A 14 -6.58 -25.71 -4.90
C ARG A 14 -5.26 -24.97 -4.73
N LEU A 15 -4.14 -25.61 -5.00
CA LEU A 15 -2.81 -25.02 -4.93
C LEU A 15 -2.43 -24.29 -6.24
N THR A 16 -2.95 -24.72 -7.37
CA THR A 16 -2.88 -24.02 -8.64
C THR A 16 -4.06 -23.06 -8.77
N ILE A 17 -4.01 -21.94 -8.06
CA ILE A 17 -4.85 -20.80 -8.40
C ILE A 17 -4.33 -20.35 -9.76
N GLU A 18 -5.11 -20.57 -10.82
CA GLU A 18 -4.87 -19.89 -12.10
C GLU A 18 -4.80 -18.41 -11.79
N GLN A 19 -3.65 -17.81 -11.98
CA GLN A 19 -3.54 -16.36 -12.03
C GLN A 19 -4.38 -15.94 -13.25
N THR A 20 -5.62 -15.53 -13.00
CA THR A 20 -6.38 -14.83 -14.02
C THR A 20 -5.65 -13.50 -14.21
N GLU A 21 -4.94 -13.38 -15.33
CA GLU A 21 -4.44 -12.09 -15.78
C GLU A 21 -5.63 -11.13 -15.80
N GLY A 22 -5.50 -10.00 -15.12
CA GLY A 22 -6.50 -8.95 -15.18
C GLY A 22 -6.66 -8.47 -16.63
N LEU A 23 -7.80 -7.84 -16.94
CA LEU A 23 -8.09 -7.29 -18.27
C LEU A 23 -7.25 -6.04 -18.57
N THR A 24 -6.59 -5.46 -17.57
CA THR A 24 -5.77 -4.25 -17.64
C THR A 24 -4.46 -4.48 -16.91
N ASP A 25 -3.43 -3.71 -17.28
CA ASP A 25 -2.18 -3.67 -16.51
C ASP A 25 -2.51 -3.23 -15.07
N PRO A 26 -2.12 -3.99 -14.04
CA PRO A 26 -2.39 -3.63 -12.64
C PRO A 26 -1.71 -2.32 -12.21
N ASP A 27 -0.69 -1.86 -12.94
CA ASP A 27 -0.01 -0.59 -12.69
C ASP A 27 -0.54 0.56 -13.59
N ASP A 28 -1.58 0.32 -14.42
CA ASP A 28 -2.23 1.34 -15.24
C ASP A 28 -3.26 2.13 -14.41
N VAL A 29 -3.13 3.45 -14.39
CA VAL A 29 -4.05 4.35 -13.68
C VAL A 29 -4.89 5.11 -14.68
N PRO A 30 -6.20 4.83 -14.78
CA PRO A 30 -7.09 5.57 -15.64
C PRO A 30 -7.21 7.03 -15.19
N GLU A 31 -7.44 7.94 -16.15
CA GLU A 31 -7.69 9.34 -15.84
C GLU A 31 -8.93 9.50 -14.96
N PRO A 32 -8.88 10.34 -13.90
CA PRO A 32 -10.06 10.65 -13.11
C PRO A 32 -11.17 11.24 -13.98
N GLN A 33 -12.41 10.86 -13.73
CA GLN A 33 -13.54 11.46 -14.41
C GLN A 33 -13.66 12.95 -14.04
N ALA A 34 -14.08 13.78 -14.99
CA ALA A 34 -14.23 15.22 -14.79
C ALA A 34 -15.26 15.57 -13.71
N GLU A 35 -16.27 14.72 -13.52
CA GLU A 35 -17.25 14.82 -12.44
C GLU A 35 -17.13 13.61 -11.51
N ALA A 36 -17.07 13.86 -10.21
CA ALA A 36 -17.02 12.79 -9.21
C ALA A 36 -18.37 12.03 -9.19
N VAL A 37 -18.30 10.72 -9.36
CA VAL A 37 -19.49 9.84 -9.28
C VAL A 37 -19.73 9.44 -7.82
N SER A 38 -18.63 9.23 -7.04
CA SER A 38 -18.72 8.85 -5.64
C SER A 38 -18.96 10.07 -4.75
N VAL A 39 -19.81 9.91 -3.74
CA VAL A 39 -20.04 10.91 -2.70
C VAL A 39 -19.66 10.33 -1.34
N LEU A 40 -19.41 11.22 -0.37
CA LEU A 40 -19.07 10.83 1.00
C LEU A 40 -20.15 9.91 1.59
N GLY A 41 -19.73 8.76 2.09
CA GLY A 41 -20.59 7.71 2.65
C GLY A 41 -20.91 6.58 1.68
N ASP A 42 -20.60 6.70 0.40
CA ASP A 42 -20.81 5.62 -0.56
C ASP A 42 -19.98 4.38 -0.25
N VAL A 43 -20.60 3.23 -0.45
CA VAL A 43 -19.97 1.92 -0.28
C VAL A 43 -20.06 1.17 -1.62
N TRP A 44 -18.91 0.93 -2.21
CA TRP A 44 -18.80 0.18 -3.48
C TRP A 44 -18.43 -1.27 -3.20
N LEU A 45 -19.16 -2.19 -3.84
CA LEU A 45 -18.89 -3.63 -3.79
C LEU A 45 -18.24 -4.07 -5.10
N LEU A 46 -16.99 -4.46 -5.04
CA LEU A 46 -16.18 -4.90 -6.18
C LEU A 46 -15.92 -6.41 -6.04
N GLY A 47 -16.93 -7.22 -6.41
CA GLY A 47 -16.91 -8.65 -6.10
C GLY A 47 -16.91 -8.89 -4.59
N ARG A 48 -15.82 -9.42 -4.04
CA ARG A 48 -15.65 -9.63 -2.59
C ARG A 48 -15.04 -8.43 -1.87
N HIS A 49 -14.54 -7.47 -2.61
CA HIS A 49 -13.88 -6.29 -2.06
C HIS A 49 -14.90 -5.21 -1.75
N ARG A 50 -14.58 -4.39 -0.77
CA ARG A 50 -15.40 -3.26 -0.35
C ARG A 50 -14.55 -2.01 -0.31
N LEU A 51 -15.02 -0.95 -0.96
CA LEU A 51 -14.41 0.37 -0.95
C LEU A 51 -15.42 1.37 -0.39
N VAL A 52 -14.98 2.24 0.50
CA VAL A 52 -15.82 3.27 1.11
C VAL A 52 -15.24 4.65 0.79
N CYS A 53 -16.07 5.54 0.27
CA CYS A 53 -15.74 6.95 0.18
C CYS A 53 -15.99 7.60 1.55
N GLY A 54 -14.94 7.72 2.36
CA GLY A 54 -15.09 8.18 3.74
C GLY A 54 -13.77 8.60 4.37
N ASP A 55 -13.86 9.09 5.60
CA ASP A 55 -12.71 9.44 6.41
C ASP A 55 -12.27 8.24 7.25
N SER A 56 -11.08 7.70 6.97
CA SER A 56 -10.53 6.52 7.65
C SER A 56 -10.17 6.75 9.13
N THR A 57 -10.30 7.96 9.63
CA THR A 57 -10.13 8.30 11.05
C THR A 57 -11.46 8.26 11.82
N THR A 58 -12.58 7.99 11.15
CA THR A 58 -13.91 7.90 11.77
C THR A 58 -14.37 6.46 11.94
N VAL A 59 -15.03 6.18 13.05
CA VAL A 59 -15.58 4.84 13.35
C VAL A 59 -16.61 4.42 12.31
N GLU A 60 -17.45 5.37 11.86
CA GLU A 60 -18.53 5.14 10.92
C GLU A 60 -18.02 4.65 9.56
N ALA A 61 -16.98 5.29 9.03
CA ALA A 61 -16.38 4.90 7.74
C ALA A 61 -15.67 3.55 7.84
N VAL A 62 -14.93 3.32 8.93
CA VAL A 62 -14.22 2.07 9.16
C VAL A 62 -15.21 0.91 9.35
N ASP A 63 -16.28 1.10 10.13
CA ASP A 63 -17.32 0.08 10.35
C ASP A 63 -18.05 -0.24 9.02
N ALA A 64 -18.34 0.76 8.22
CA ALA A 64 -18.92 0.57 6.89
C ALA A 64 -17.98 -0.20 5.96
N CYS A 65 -16.70 0.07 6.00
CA CYS A 65 -15.69 -0.64 5.23
C CYS A 65 -15.55 -2.09 5.67
N LEU A 66 -15.38 -2.31 6.96
CA LEU A 66 -15.16 -3.64 7.53
C LEU A 66 -16.41 -4.52 7.51
N ALA A 67 -17.62 -3.93 7.67
CA ALA A 67 -18.90 -4.66 7.68
C ALA A 67 -18.89 -5.92 8.58
N GLY A 68 -18.27 -5.81 9.75
CA GLY A 68 -18.11 -6.91 10.71
C GLY A 68 -16.97 -7.88 10.43
N VAL A 69 -16.25 -7.75 9.33
CA VAL A 69 -15.01 -8.50 9.07
C VAL A 69 -13.89 -7.95 9.96
N LYS A 70 -13.03 -8.85 10.45
CA LYS A 70 -11.87 -8.50 11.26
C LYS A 70 -10.59 -8.88 10.52
N PRO A 71 -10.06 -8.02 9.63
CA PRO A 71 -8.78 -8.26 8.99
C PRO A 71 -7.67 -8.25 10.05
N HIS A 72 -6.74 -9.20 9.97
CA HIS A 72 -5.58 -9.22 10.87
C HIS A 72 -4.38 -8.45 10.31
N LEU A 73 -4.41 -8.13 9.01
CA LEU A 73 -3.35 -7.45 8.27
C LEU A 73 -3.84 -6.12 7.72
N MET A 74 -3.05 -5.09 7.95
CA MET A 74 -3.14 -3.77 7.30
C MET A 74 -1.89 -3.57 6.44
N VAL A 75 -2.09 -3.19 5.18
CA VAL A 75 -1.01 -2.76 4.27
C VAL A 75 -1.44 -1.43 3.69
N THR A 76 -0.67 -0.37 3.95
CA THR A 76 -1.18 0.98 3.69
C THR A 76 -0.10 1.97 3.27
N ASP A 77 -0.51 2.92 2.42
CA ASP A 77 0.29 4.02 1.90
C ASP A 77 -0.38 5.37 2.21
N PRO A 78 -0.32 5.84 3.46
CA PRO A 78 -0.96 7.08 3.87
C PRO A 78 -0.26 8.31 3.27
N PRO A 79 -0.90 9.49 3.26
CA PRO A 79 -0.21 10.75 3.01
C PRO A 79 0.97 10.93 3.97
N TYR A 80 2.12 11.40 3.44
CA TYR A 80 3.39 11.40 4.19
C TYR A 80 3.66 12.65 5.02
N GLY A 81 2.82 13.66 4.92
CA GLY A 81 3.02 14.95 5.61
C GLY A 81 4.13 15.80 4.99
N VAL A 82 4.40 15.62 3.70
CA VAL A 82 5.49 16.33 3.00
C VAL A 82 5.04 17.60 2.31
N ASN A 83 3.73 17.92 2.37
CA ASN A 83 3.12 19.04 1.64
C ASN A 83 3.56 19.02 0.17
N TYR A 84 3.31 17.90 -0.50
CA TYR A 84 3.77 17.68 -1.87
C TYR A 84 3.26 18.78 -2.80
N ASP A 85 4.19 19.53 -3.38
CA ASP A 85 3.91 20.57 -4.37
C ASP A 85 4.17 20.03 -5.79
N PRO A 86 3.14 19.57 -6.49
CA PRO A 86 3.30 19.00 -7.83
C PRO A 86 3.83 20.00 -8.86
N GLY A 87 3.54 21.30 -8.69
CA GLY A 87 3.92 22.36 -9.62
C GLY A 87 5.39 22.79 -9.57
N TRP A 88 6.17 22.37 -8.57
CA TRP A 88 7.54 22.84 -8.42
C TRP A 88 8.45 22.44 -9.60
N ARG A 89 8.28 21.22 -10.14
CA ARG A 89 9.10 20.73 -11.27
C ARG A 89 8.84 21.50 -12.56
N GLN A 90 7.60 21.90 -12.81
CA GLN A 90 7.25 22.77 -13.95
C GLN A 90 7.87 24.16 -13.79
N ARG A 91 7.77 24.74 -12.56
CA ARG A 91 8.35 26.08 -12.29
C ARG A 91 9.86 26.14 -12.49
N VAL A 92 10.56 25.01 -12.32
CA VAL A 92 12.02 24.92 -12.56
C VAL A 92 12.39 24.30 -13.91
N GLY A 93 11.41 24.05 -14.80
CA GLY A 93 11.64 23.57 -16.16
C GLY A 93 12.10 22.10 -16.28
N ILE A 94 11.89 21.27 -15.27
CA ILE A 94 12.34 19.87 -15.25
C ILE A 94 11.30 18.92 -15.85
N ASN A 95 10.02 19.27 -15.83
CA ASN A 95 8.94 18.43 -16.36
C ASN A 95 7.83 19.29 -16.94
N ASN A 96 7.32 18.89 -18.12
CA ASN A 96 6.19 19.52 -18.80
C ASN A 96 4.88 18.72 -18.66
N SER A 97 4.84 17.71 -17.79
CA SER A 97 3.64 16.92 -17.56
C SER A 97 2.56 17.76 -16.87
N GLU A 98 1.37 17.81 -17.45
CA GLU A 98 0.18 18.49 -16.89
C GLU A 98 -0.55 17.63 -15.85
N ARG A 99 -0.16 16.34 -15.70
CA ARG A 99 -0.77 15.38 -14.81
C ARG A 99 -0.19 15.52 -13.40
N MET A 100 -0.90 16.24 -12.54
CA MET A 100 -0.45 16.50 -11.18
C MET A 100 -1.62 16.42 -10.23
N GLY A 101 -1.78 15.25 -9.61
CA GLY A 101 -2.71 15.08 -8.50
C GLY A 101 -2.22 15.82 -7.26
N VAL A 102 -3.11 16.52 -6.57
CA VAL A 102 -2.87 17.03 -5.23
C VAL A 102 -3.12 15.90 -4.25
N VAL A 103 -2.15 15.55 -3.41
CA VAL A 103 -2.37 14.62 -2.31
C VAL A 103 -3.12 15.35 -1.22
N LEU A 104 -4.33 14.88 -0.89
CA LEU A 104 -5.14 15.46 0.19
C LEU A 104 -4.56 15.05 1.55
N ASN A 105 -4.68 15.93 2.54
CA ASN A 105 -4.21 15.71 3.91
C ASN A 105 -2.70 15.43 4.02
N ASP A 106 -1.90 15.90 3.08
CA ASP A 106 -0.43 15.72 3.08
C ASP A 106 0.30 16.76 3.95
N ASP A 107 -0.38 17.28 4.94
CA ASP A 107 0.13 18.21 5.97
C ASP A 107 0.48 17.50 7.29
N GLN A 108 0.16 16.22 7.42
CA GLN A 108 0.42 15.40 8.61
C GLN A 108 0.97 14.01 8.26
N ALA A 109 1.79 13.46 9.16
CA ALA A 109 2.34 12.11 9.06
C ALA A 109 1.90 11.21 10.22
N ASP A 110 1.23 11.76 11.22
CA ASP A 110 0.70 11.01 12.37
C ASP A 110 -0.76 10.63 12.10
N TRP A 111 -0.97 9.36 11.81
CA TRP A 111 -2.28 8.78 11.52
C TRP A 111 -2.75 7.81 12.62
N ARG A 112 -2.37 8.08 13.89
CA ARG A 112 -2.75 7.22 15.03
C ARG A 112 -4.25 6.98 15.15
N GLU A 113 -5.08 7.93 14.75
CA GLU A 113 -6.54 7.82 14.79
C GLU A 113 -7.01 6.70 13.85
N ALA A 114 -6.43 6.59 12.64
CA ALA A 114 -6.71 5.48 11.73
C ALA A 114 -6.14 4.15 12.24
N TRP A 115 -4.91 4.15 12.81
CA TRP A 115 -4.31 2.94 13.37
C TRP A 115 -5.09 2.39 14.57
N ALA A 116 -5.67 3.27 15.38
CA ALA A 116 -6.46 2.89 16.55
C ALA A 116 -7.74 2.15 16.16
N LEU A 117 -8.32 2.42 15.00
CA LEU A 117 -9.53 1.79 14.49
C LEU A 117 -9.28 0.45 13.79
N PHE A 118 -8.03 0.16 13.43
CA PHE A 118 -7.68 -1.13 12.83
C PHE A 118 -7.76 -2.26 13.87
N PRO A 119 -8.62 -3.27 13.68
CA PRO A 119 -8.82 -4.33 14.69
C PRO A 119 -7.75 -5.43 14.69
N GLY A 120 -6.87 -5.43 13.70
CA GLY A 120 -5.92 -6.51 13.46
C GLY A 120 -4.59 -6.35 14.19
N GLU A 121 -3.65 -7.25 13.87
CA GLU A 121 -2.40 -7.41 14.61
C GLU A 121 -1.16 -7.02 13.82
N VAL A 122 -1.20 -7.03 12.49
CA VAL A 122 -0.04 -6.82 11.62
C VAL A 122 -0.25 -5.59 10.77
N ALA A 123 0.74 -4.72 10.72
CA ALA A 123 0.71 -3.50 9.91
C ALA A 123 2.00 -3.34 9.10
N TYR A 124 1.81 -3.00 7.82
CA TYR A 124 2.84 -2.46 6.95
C TYR A 124 2.43 -1.04 6.58
N VAL A 125 3.23 -0.08 7.00
CA VAL A 125 2.92 1.35 6.83
C VAL A 125 4.05 2.03 6.10
N TRP A 126 3.81 2.40 4.85
CA TRP A 126 4.73 3.20 4.05
C TRP A 126 4.80 4.61 4.62
N HIS A 127 5.92 5.28 4.47
CA HIS A 127 6.09 6.63 5.02
C HIS A 127 7.23 7.40 4.35
N GLY A 128 7.20 8.71 4.46
CA GLY A 128 8.31 9.56 4.07
C GLY A 128 9.52 9.36 5.00
N GLY A 129 10.73 9.27 4.44
CA GLY A 129 11.95 9.02 5.21
C GLY A 129 12.17 10.03 6.35
N MET A 130 11.81 11.29 6.15
CA MET A 130 11.94 12.35 7.16
C MET A 130 10.93 12.21 8.32
N HIS A 131 9.84 11.49 8.11
CA HIS A 131 8.78 11.30 9.09
C HIS A 131 8.80 9.91 9.76
N ALA A 132 9.84 9.11 9.53
CA ALA A 132 9.99 7.76 10.06
C ALA A 132 9.74 7.67 11.57
N ALA A 133 10.30 8.61 12.34
CA ALA A 133 10.14 8.64 13.80
C ALA A 133 8.70 8.98 14.23
N VAL A 134 8.02 9.89 13.51
CA VAL A 134 6.62 10.28 13.80
C VAL A 134 5.70 9.09 13.55
N VAL A 135 5.86 8.42 12.40
CA VAL A 135 5.03 7.26 12.06
C VAL A 135 5.29 6.08 13.01
N ALA A 136 6.56 5.83 13.40
CA ALA A 136 6.87 4.81 14.40
C ALA A 136 6.18 5.12 15.74
N ALA A 137 6.29 6.35 16.25
CA ALA A 137 5.66 6.76 17.50
C ALA A 137 4.12 6.67 17.43
N SER A 138 3.50 6.97 16.30
CA SER A 138 2.05 6.84 16.11
C SER A 138 1.58 5.38 16.17
N LEU A 139 2.36 4.45 15.59
CA LEU A 139 2.09 3.01 15.66
C LEU A 139 2.29 2.48 17.08
N GLU A 140 3.37 2.89 17.75
CA GLU A 140 3.65 2.49 19.14
C GLU A 140 2.57 2.97 20.12
N ALA A 141 2.00 4.16 19.89
CA ALA A 141 0.88 4.70 20.65
C ALA A 141 -0.41 3.85 20.49
N CYS A 142 -0.51 3.07 19.40
CA CYS A 142 -1.59 2.12 19.14
C CYS A 142 -1.21 0.67 19.47
N ASP A 143 -0.26 0.47 20.39
CA ASP A 143 0.21 -0.84 20.87
C ASP A 143 0.91 -1.72 19.81
N PHE A 144 1.39 -1.15 18.73
CA PHE A 144 2.26 -1.85 17.80
C PHE A 144 3.71 -1.82 18.28
N VAL A 145 4.46 -2.87 17.93
CA VAL A 145 5.92 -2.97 18.11
C VAL A 145 6.53 -3.04 16.74
N ILE A 146 7.39 -2.09 16.43
CA ILE A 146 8.15 -2.11 15.17
C ILE A 146 9.07 -3.34 15.17
N ARG A 147 8.97 -4.15 14.13
CA ARG A 147 9.76 -5.38 13.95
C ARG A 147 10.90 -5.21 12.95
N ALA A 148 10.64 -4.45 11.87
CA ALA A 148 11.65 -4.16 10.87
C ALA A 148 11.29 -2.87 10.11
N GLN A 149 12.30 -2.23 9.53
CA GLN A 149 12.12 -1.24 8.48
C GLN A 149 12.44 -1.89 7.14
N ILE A 150 11.47 -1.88 6.25
CA ILE A 150 11.60 -2.34 4.88
C ILE A 150 11.93 -1.13 4.01
N ILE A 151 12.80 -1.32 3.04
CA ILE A 151 13.24 -0.28 2.12
C ILE A 151 12.91 -0.71 0.70
N TRP A 152 11.99 -0.03 0.06
CA TRP A 152 11.84 -0.13 -1.39
C TRP A 152 12.97 0.67 -2.05
N ALA A 153 13.91 -0.04 -2.65
CA ALA A 153 15.02 0.54 -3.42
C ALA A 153 14.58 0.74 -4.88
N LYS A 154 14.51 1.99 -5.31
CA LYS A 154 14.11 2.38 -6.66
C LYS A 154 15.30 2.28 -7.62
N GLU A 155 15.05 1.94 -8.88
CA GLU A 155 16.08 1.91 -9.91
C GLU A 155 16.64 3.30 -10.23
N SER A 156 15.78 4.31 -10.15
CA SER A 156 16.14 5.70 -10.45
C SER A 156 15.94 6.60 -9.24
N LEU A 157 16.80 7.58 -9.10
CA LEU A 157 16.64 8.63 -8.09
C LEU A 157 15.42 9.52 -8.39
N VAL A 158 14.78 10.01 -7.36
CA VAL A 158 13.75 11.05 -7.45
C VAL A 158 14.43 12.40 -7.23
N MET A 159 14.52 13.20 -8.30
CA MET A 159 15.15 14.52 -8.22
C MET A 159 14.37 15.41 -7.23
N GLY A 160 15.07 15.89 -6.23
CA GLY A 160 14.57 16.80 -5.20
C GLY A 160 15.40 18.07 -5.13
N ARG A 161 14.98 19.00 -4.27
CA ARG A 161 15.68 20.30 -4.04
C ARG A 161 16.90 20.20 -3.13
N GLY A 162 17.11 19.05 -2.48
CA GLY A 162 18.23 18.83 -1.57
C GLY A 162 19.52 18.43 -2.27
N HIS A 163 20.64 18.34 -1.49
CA HIS A 163 21.93 17.85 -1.97
C HIS A 163 21.94 16.36 -2.28
N TYR A 164 21.10 15.60 -1.54
CA TYR A 164 20.90 14.16 -1.75
C TYR A 164 19.51 13.93 -2.34
N HIS A 165 19.43 13.06 -3.33
CA HIS A 165 18.19 12.67 -3.98
C HIS A 165 17.70 11.35 -3.41
N TRP A 166 16.40 11.27 -3.14
CA TRP A 166 15.78 10.05 -2.64
C TRP A 166 15.78 8.97 -3.74
N GLN A 167 16.26 7.80 -3.39
CA GLN A 167 16.24 6.61 -4.27
C GLN A 167 15.60 5.43 -3.54
N HIS A 168 14.83 5.70 -2.50
CA HIS A 168 14.14 4.68 -1.74
C HIS A 168 12.91 5.26 -1.04
N GLU A 169 12.01 4.36 -0.66
CA GLU A 169 10.93 4.65 0.28
C GLU A 169 10.91 3.61 1.39
N PRO A 170 10.78 4.02 2.64
CA PRO A 170 10.72 3.11 3.78
C PRO A 170 9.29 2.71 4.13
N CYS A 171 9.16 1.51 4.71
CA CYS A 171 7.93 0.97 5.26
C CYS A 171 8.20 0.37 6.64
N TRP A 172 7.37 0.68 7.62
CA TRP A 172 7.40 0.01 8.91
C TRP A 172 6.62 -1.29 8.86
N TYR A 173 7.28 -2.40 9.17
CA TYR A 173 6.63 -3.66 9.54
C TYR A 173 6.46 -3.69 11.05
N ALA A 174 5.22 -3.76 11.51
CA ALA A 174 4.86 -3.69 12.91
C ALA A 174 3.85 -4.78 13.28
N VAL A 175 3.91 -5.25 14.52
CA VAL A 175 3.00 -6.27 15.07
C VAL A 175 2.52 -5.78 16.43
N ARG A 176 1.22 -5.93 16.73
CA ARG A 176 0.69 -5.58 18.06
C ARG A 176 1.39 -6.39 19.14
N LYS A 177 1.53 -5.82 20.33
CA LYS A 177 2.20 -6.45 21.49
C LYS A 177 1.64 -7.82 21.81
N SER A 178 0.33 -8.04 21.64
CA SER A 178 -0.36 -9.31 21.88
C SER A 178 -0.36 -10.25 20.66
N GLY A 179 0.12 -9.78 19.48
CA GLY A 179 0.01 -10.51 18.23
C GLY A 179 1.19 -11.44 17.96
N THR A 180 0.94 -12.48 17.15
CA THR A 180 1.96 -13.45 16.72
C THR A 180 2.60 -13.14 15.39
N GLY A 181 2.03 -12.18 14.64
CA GLY A 181 2.54 -11.75 13.33
C GLY A 181 2.07 -12.58 12.14
N HIS A 182 1.42 -13.71 12.33
CA HIS A 182 0.88 -14.58 11.27
C HIS A 182 1.77 -14.65 10.01
N TRP A 183 3.04 -15.04 10.21
CA TRP A 183 4.01 -15.12 9.13
C TRP A 183 3.83 -16.41 8.33
N SER A 184 3.49 -16.29 7.04
CA SER A 184 3.39 -17.38 6.06
C SER A 184 4.52 -17.39 5.03
N GLY A 185 5.31 -16.32 4.98
CA GLY A 185 6.48 -16.22 4.11
C GLY A 185 7.64 -17.12 4.53
N ASP A 186 8.62 -17.27 3.65
CA ASP A 186 9.86 -17.99 3.98
C ASP A 186 10.79 -17.15 4.90
N ARG A 187 11.91 -17.73 5.31
CA ARG A 187 12.92 -17.06 6.15
C ARG A 187 14.08 -16.44 5.35
N LYS A 188 13.94 -16.34 4.03
CA LYS A 188 14.94 -15.74 3.14
C LYS A 188 14.62 -14.29 2.77
N GLN A 189 13.47 -13.79 3.22
CA GLN A 189 13.04 -12.41 2.99
C GLN A 189 14.03 -11.43 3.62
N THR A 190 14.34 -10.37 2.88
CA THR A 190 15.22 -9.28 3.34
C THR A 190 14.45 -7.98 3.49
N THR A 191 15.02 -7.03 4.19
CA THR A 191 14.42 -5.69 4.37
C THR A 191 14.70 -4.75 3.19
N LEU A 192 15.55 -5.13 2.25
CA LEU A 192 15.84 -4.35 1.05
C LEU A 192 15.12 -4.97 -0.14
N TRP A 193 14.20 -4.21 -0.73
CA TRP A 193 13.38 -4.62 -1.85
C TRP A 193 13.74 -3.83 -3.11
N PRO A 194 14.60 -4.36 -3.99
CA PRO A 194 14.84 -3.79 -5.31
C PRO A 194 13.62 -4.10 -6.20
N ILE A 195 12.71 -3.15 -6.31
CA ILE A 195 11.49 -3.27 -7.12
C ILE A 195 11.53 -2.14 -8.15
N ALA A 196 11.33 -2.48 -9.43
CA ALA A 196 11.25 -1.52 -10.51
C ALA A 196 10.10 -0.54 -10.27
N THR A 197 10.31 0.73 -10.61
CA THR A 197 9.30 1.78 -10.46
C THR A 197 8.19 1.65 -11.51
N ARG A 198 8.46 0.92 -12.60
CA ARG A 198 7.52 0.64 -13.70
C ARG A 198 7.48 -0.86 -13.93
N GLY A 199 6.31 -1.42 -14.23
CA GLY A 199 6.18 -2.80 -14.70
C GLY A 199 7.00 -3.01 -15.98
N GLU A 200 7.44 -4.26 -16.25
CA GLU A 200 8.25 -4.59 -17.43
C GLU A 200 7.59 -4.20 -18.77
N ALA A 201 6.27 -3.96 -18.80
CA ALA A 201 5.50 -3.60 -19.98
C ALA A 201 5.49 -2.09 -20.31
N ALA A 202 5.92 -1.21 -19.41
CA ALA A 202 5.83 0.25 -19.60
C ALA A 202 7.05 0.83 -20.32
N ALA A 203 7.36 0.33 -21.52
CA ALA A 203 8.37 0.91 -22.41
C ALA A 203 7.87 2.15 -23.18
N ASP A 204 6.56 2.43 -23.16
CA ASP A 204 5.94 3.58 -23.83
C ASP A 204 5.33 4.54 -22.81
N ASP A 205 5.82 5.72 -22.81
CA ASP A 205 5.48 7.09 -22.37
C ASP A 205 4.14 7.41 -21.66
N ALA A 206 3.41 6.42 -21.14
CA ALA A 206 2.23 6.64 -20.31
C ALA A 206 2.70 6.92 -18.86
N THR A 207 2.77 8.18 -18.51
CA THR A 207 3.11 8.66 -17.17
C THR A 207 2.05 8.23 -16.17
N VAL A 208 2.33 7.12 -15.51
CA VAL A 208 1.73 6.72 -14.24
C VAL A 208 1.92 7.85 -13.24
N HIS A 209 0.98 8.08 -12.36
CA HIS A 209 1.09 9.03 -11.26
C HIS A 209 2.45 8.87 -10.57
N SER A 210 3.19 9.95 -10.40
CA SER A 210 4.55 9.94 -9.84
C SER A 210 4.64 9.44 -8.39
N THR A 211 3.50 9.23 -7.76
CA THR A 211 3.33 8.80 -6.35
C THR A 211 2.80 7.37 -6.19
N GLN A 212 2.34 6.73 -7.27
CA GLN A 212 1.82 5.37 -7.19
C GLN A 212 2.92 4.37 -6.84
N LYS A 213 2.60 3.45 -5.92
CA LYS A 213 3.51 2.33 -5.60
C LYS A 213 3.32 1.17 -6.56
N PRO A 214 4.41 0.50 -6.94
CA PRO A 214 4.31 -0.77 -7.66
C PRO A 214 3.47 -1.76 -6.88
N VAL A 215 2.65 -2.55 -7.57
CA VAL A 215 1.81 -3.60 -6.98
C VAL A 215 2.63 -4.54 -6.11
N GLU A 216 3.87 -4.84 -6.51
CA GLU A 216 4.77 -5.70 -5.75
C GLU A 216 5.04 -5.20 -4.32
N CYS A 217 5.05 -3.88 -4.09
CA CYS A 217 5.21 -3.29 -2.76
C CYS A 217 4.05 -3.64 -1.82
N MET A 218 2.85 -3.84 -2.36
CA MET A 218 1.66 -4.21 -1.61
C MET A 218 1.46 -5.73 -1.58
N ARG A 219 1.78 -6.43 -2.67
CA ARG A 219 1.63 -7.87 -2.80
C ARG A 219 2.48 -8.65 -1.78
N ARG A 220 3.78 -8.31 -1.64
CA ARG A 220 4.70 -9.01 -0.73
C ARG A 220 4.24 -9.05 0.73
N PRO A 221 3.83 -7.93 1.36
CA PRO A 221 3.23 -7.96 2.69
C PRO A 221 2.03 -8.88 2.79
N ILE A 222 1.14 -8.85 1.77
CA ILE A 222 -0.07 -9.67 1.74
C ILE A 222 0.30 -11.16 1.70
N GLU A 223 1.19 -11.57 0.81
CA GLU A 223 1.65 -12.97 0.70
C GLU A 223 2.38 -13.44 1.96
N ASN A 224 3.17 -12.57 2.58
CA ASN A 224 3.94 -12.91 3.77
C ASN A 224 3.10 -13.03 5.05
N ASN A 225 2.00 -12.30 5.16
CA ASN A 225 1.24 -12.21 6.41
C ASN A 225 -0.25 -12.49 6.24
N SER A 226 -0.69 -13.08 5.14
CA SER A 226 -2.05 -13.55 4.98
C SER A 226 -2.11 -14.90 4.26
N SER A 227 -3.27 -15.54 4.36
CA SER A 227 -3.61 -16.77 3.64
C SER A 227 -4.77 -16.51 2.68
N PRO A 228 -4.94 -17.28 1.61
CA PRO A 228 -6.06 -17.15 0.70
C PRO A 228 -7.41 -17.08 1.41
N GLY A 229 -8.24 -16.12 1.05
CA GLY A 229 -9.55 -15.89 1.65
C GLY A 229 -9.57 -15.00 2.90
N GLN A 230 -8.42 -14.62 3.43
CA GLN A 230 -8.34 -13.64 4.52
C GLN A 230 -8.49 -12.21 4.00
N ALA A 231 -9.05 -11.34 4.84
CA ALA A 231 -9.21 -9.93 4.51
C ALA A 231 -7.94 -9.14 4.84
N VAL A 232 -7.62 -8.18 3.98
CA VAL A 232 -6.59 -7.18 4.18
C VAL A 232 -7.26 -5.81 4.23
N TYR A 233 -6.80 -4.94 5.11
CA TYR A 233 -7.34 -3.59 5.29
C TYR A 233 -6.37 -2.54 4.75
N GLU A 234 -6.91 -1.62 3.95
CA GLU A 234 -6.20 -0.45 3.43
C GLU A 234 -7.03 0.81 3.72
N PRO A 235 -6.64 1.62 4.72
CA PRO A 235 -7.39 2.81 5.11
C PRO A 235 -7.23 4.01 4.16
N PHE A 236 -6.23 4.02 3.28
CA PHE A 236 -5.90 5.16 2.41
C PHE A 236 -5.85 4.76 0.93
N SER A 237 -6.75 3.89 0.51
CA SER A 237 -6.92 3.47 -0.88
C SER A 237 -7.44 4.65 -1.71
N GLY A 238 -6.53 5.47 -2.20
CA GLY A 238 -6.82 6.69 -2.96
C GLY A 238 -6.92 6.48 -4.46
#